data_f9cc0bb6c104f94787b8f19dadf82d84
#
_entry.id   f9cc0bb6c104f94787b8f19dadf82d84
#
_cell.length_a   1.000
_cell.length_b   1.000
_cell.length_c   1.000
_cell.angle_alpha   90.00
_cell.angle_beta   90.00
_cell.angle_gamma   90.00
#
_symmetry.space_group_name_H-M   'P 1'
#
loop_
_entity.id
_entity.type
_entity.pdbx_description
1 polymer ?
#
loop_
_entity_poly.entity_id
_entity_poly.type
_entity_poly.pdbx_seq_one_letter_code
_entity_poly.pdbx_strand_id
1 'polypeptide(L)'
;DTPMASGQPLRLMSNAVNRITVNGNLVGPTQRISAERALRSVTIDAAYSLRKEDEVGSIVPGKLANFTVLTENPLTVSPQSIESIEIWGTVHEGRVLPIP
;
A
#
# COMPACT_ATOMS: atom_id res chain seq x y z
N ASP A 1 -7.80 2.14 18.46
CA ASP A 1 -7.33 1.78 17.19
C ASP A 1 -6.40 2.82 16.61
N THR A 2 -5.28 2.38 16.16
CA THR A 2 -4.36 3.32 15.58
C THR A 2 -4.93 3.87 14.28
N PRO A 3 -4.66 5.11 14.02
CA PRO A 3 -4.98 5.66 12.72
C PRO A 3 -4.39 4.77 11.65
N MET A 4 -5.16 4.48 10.69
CA MET A 4 -4.73 3.62 9.60
C MET A 4 -3.71 4.29 8.71
N ALA A 5 -3.34 5.48 9.05
CA ALA A 5 -2.24 6.15 8.38
C ALA A 5 -0.91 5.51 8.70
N SER A 6 -0.91 4.46 9.49
CA SER A 6 0.33 3.76 9.76
C SER A 6 0.92 3.24 8.46
N GLY A 7 2.23 3.06 8.45
CA GLY A 7 2.91 2.54 7.29
C GLY A 7 2.75 1.05 7.07
N GLN A 8 1.78 0.42 7.73
CA GLN A 8 1.67 -1.02 7.66
C GLN A 8 1.45 -1.55 6.24
N PRO A 9 0.59 -0.95 5.41
CA PRO A 9 0.46 -1.44 4.03
C PRO A 9 1.77 -1.31 3.25
N LEU A 10 2.52 -0.25 3.46
CA LEU A 10 3.83 -0.10 2.81
C LEU A 10 4.81 -1.16 3.29
N ARG A 11 4.76 -1.49 4.56
CA ARG A 11 5.61 -2.55 5.11
C ARG A 11 5.26 -3.89 4.49
N LEU A 12 3.96 -4.18 4.33
CA LEU A 12 3.54 -5.42 3.70
C LEU A 12 4.02 -5.48 2.25
N MET A 13 3.91 -4.36 1.52
CA MET A 13 4.44 -4.29 0.16
C MET A 13 5.94 -4.52 0.15
N SER A 14 6.66 -3.85 1.04
CA SER A 14 8.11 -3.96 1.11
C SER A 14 8.53 -5.41 1.36
N ASN A 15 7.87 -6.07 2.29
CA ASN A 15 8.19 -7.46 2.60
C ASN A 15 7.92 -8.36 1.40
N ALA A 16 6.82 -8.15 0.70
CA ALA A 16 6.47 -8.98 -0.45
C ALA A 16 7.47 -8.78 -1.59
N VAL A 17 7.84 -7.54 -1.86
CA VAL A 17 8.76 -7.23 -2.96
C VAL A 17 10.18 -7.69 -2.63
N ASN A 18 10.61 -7.51 -1.40
CA ASN A 18 11.98 -7.81 -1.00
C ASN A 18 12.13 -9.20 -0.41
N ARG A 19 11.06 -9.80 0.08
CA ARG A 19 11.08 -11.12 0.72
C ARG A 19 12.11 -11.18 1.82
N ILE A 20 12.03 -10.23 2.75
CA ILE A 20 12.97 -10.16 3.87
C ILE A 20 12.22 -10.49 5.15
N THR A 21 12.78 -11.40 5.94
CA THR A 21 12.22 -11.76 7.24
C THR A 21 12.50 -10.68 8.27
N VAL A 22 11.86 -10.79 9.43
CA VAL A 22 12.11 -9.85 10.54
C VAL A 22 13.57 -9.87 10.99
N ASN A 23 14.30 -10.94 10.69
CA ASN A 23 15.72 -11.03 11.02
C ASN A 23 16.61 -10.50 9.91
N GLY A 24 16.03 -9.96 8.86
CA GLY A 24 16.80 -9.41 7.76
C GLY A 24 17.27 -10.44 6.74
N ASN A 25 16.89 -11.69 6.91
CA ASN A 25 17.29 -12.74 5.97
C ASN A 25 16.41 -12.71 4.73
N LEU A 26 17.04 -12.82 3.56
CA LEU A 26 16.31 -12.90 2.32
C LEU A 26 15.72 -14.30 2.18
N VAL A 27 14.39 -14.36 2.00
CA VAL A 27 13.64 -15.60 1.92
C VAL A 27 13.06 -15.75 0.52
N GLY A 28 13.43 -16.86 -0.15
CA GLY A 28 12.85 -17.21 -1.44
C GLY A 28 12.95 -16.12 -2.49
N PRO A 29 14.18 -15.75 -2.92
CA PRO A 29 14.29 -14.65 -3.91
C PRO A 29 13.46 -14.89 -5.17
N THR A 30 13.26 -16.14 -5.56
CA THR A 30 12.46 -16.46 -6.73
C THR A 30 10.97 -16.25 -6.48
N GLN A 31 10.57 -16.04 -5.23
CA GLN A 31 9.18 -15.81 -4.87
C GLN A 31 8.85 -14.34 -4.69
N ARG A 32 9.79 -13.46 -4.99
CA ARG A 32 9.51 -12.03 -4.96
C ARG A 32 8.45 -11.70 -5.99
N ILE A 33 7.62 -10.72 -5.64
CA ILE A 33 6.61 -10.24 -6.57
C ILE A 33 6.95 -8.80 -6.97
N SER A 34 6.35 -8.34 -8.06
CA SER A 34 6.59 -6.97 -8.52
C SER A 34 5.96 -5.98 -7.55
N ALA A 35 6.44 -4.74 -7.59
CA ALA A 35 5.86 -3.67 -6.78
C ALA A 35 4.40 -3.45 -7.17
N GLU A 36 4.09 -3.56 -8.46
CA GLU A 36 2.71 -3.38 -8.91
C GLU A 36 1.81 -4.45 -8.31
N ARG A 37 2.25 -5.70 -8.32
CA ARG A 37 1.45 -6.78 -7.75
C ARG A 37 1.32 -6.63 -6.24
N ALA A 38 2.38 -6.19 -5.58
CA ALA A 38 2.34 -5.95 -4.15
C ALA A 38 1.35 -4.82 -3.82
N LEU A 39 1.34 -3.77 -4.64
CA LEU A 39 0.38 -2.68 -4.45
C LEU A 39 -1.04 -3.18 -4.60
N ARG A 40 -1.32 -4.00 -5.61
CA ARG A 40 -2.65 -4.56 -5.79
C ARG A 40 -3.08 -5.39 -4.59
N SER A 41 -2.16 -6.10 -3.97
CA SER A 41 -2.50 -6.97 -2.84
C SER A 41 -2.99 -6.18 -1.63
N VAL A 42 -2.58 -4.92 -1.47
CA VAL A 42 -3.02 -4.09 -0.36
C VAL A 42 -4.11 -3.09 -0.78
N THR A 43 -4.55 -3.14 -2.02
CA THR A 43 -5.60 -2.24 -2.52
C THR A 43 -6.75 -3.08 -3.08
N ILE A 44 -6.80 -3.28 -4.39
CA ILE A 44 -7.98 -3.89 -5.01
C ILE A 44 -8.16 -5.36 -4.60
N ASP A 45 -7.09 -6.12 -4.46
CA ASP A 45 -7.23 -7.51 -4.06
C ASP A 45 -7.72 -7.63 -2.61
N ALA A 46 -7.26 -6.72 -1.73
CA ALA A 46 -7.76 -6.68 -0.37
C ALA A 46 -9.24 -6.31 -0.34
N ALA A 47 -9.64 -5.33 -1.16
CA ALA A 47 -11.03 -4.94 -1.26
C ALA A 47 -11.88 -6.10 -1.75
N TYR A 48 -11.38 -6.84 -2.74
CA TYR A 48 -12.11 -7.99 -3.28
C TYR A 48 -12.32 -9.06 -2.21
N SER A 49 -11.31 -9.32 -1.39
CA SER A 49 -11.45 -10.34 -0.34
C SER A 49 -12.50 -9.94 0.70
N LEU A 50 -12.77 -8.64 0.85
CA LEU A 50 -13.80 -8.13 1.74
C LEU A 50 -15.11 -7.84 1.01
N ARG A 51 -15.17 -8.14 -0.28
CA ARG A 51 -16.32 -7.88 -1.15
C ARG A 51 -16.68 -6.39 -1.20
N LYS A 52 -15.65 -5.55 -1.21
CA LYS A 52 -15.79 -4.09 -1.28
C LYS A 52 -15.20 -3.51 -2.55
N GLU A 53 -14.88 -4.36 -3.54
CA GLU A 53 -14.17 -3.91 -4.74
C GLU A 53 -14.99 -2.93 -5.57
N ASP A 54 -16.31 -2.89 -5.41
CA ASP A 54 -17.15 -1.93 -6.13
C ASP A 54 -17.11 -0.54 -5.50
N GLU A 55 -16.61 -0.43 -4.29
CA GLU A 55 -16.62 0.83 -3.54
C GLU A 55 -15.23 1.42 -3.36
N VAL A 56 -14.23 0.58 -3.18
CA VAL A 56 -12.87 1.01 -2.87
C VAL A 56 -11.85 0.08 -3.53
N GLY A 57 -10.59 0.42 -3.37
CA GLY A 57 -9.49 -0.45 -3.79
C GLY A 57 -8.85 -0.03 -5.09
N SER A 58 -9.52 0.81 -5.89
CA SER A 58 -8.94 1.36 -7.10
C SER A 58 -9.58 2.71 -7.37
N ILE A 59 -8.92 3.50 -8.21
CA ILE A 59 -9.38 4.85 -8.55
C ILE A 59 -10.13 4.75 -9.86
N VAL A 60 -11.45 4.59 -9.76
CA VAL A 60 -12.34 4.43 -10.91
C VAL A 60 -13.58 5.26 -10.64
N PRO A 61 -14.13 5.96 -11.66
CA PRO A 61 -15.37 6.72 -11.46
C PRO A 61 -16.45 5.83 -10.88
N GLY A 62 -17.17 6.36 -9.90
CA GLY A 62 -18.24 5.64 -9.23
C GLY A 62 -17.85 5.04 -7.90
N LYS A 63 -16.56 4.96 -7.62
CA LYS A 63 -16.11 4.45 -6.32
C LYS A 63 -15.91 5.60 -5.34
N LEU A 64 -15.85 5.24 -4.07
CA LEU A 64 -15.61 6.23 -3.01
C LEU A 64 -14.26 6.89 -3.21
N ALA A 65 -14.19 8.19 -2.94
CA ALA A 65 -12.94 8.94 -3.05
C ALA A 65 -12.13 8.74 -1.77
N ASN A 66 -11.61 7.52 -1.60
CA ASN A 66 -10.81 7.11 -0.45
C ASN A 66 -9.41 6.81 -0.94
N PHE A 67 -8.44 7.64 -0.55
CA PHE A 67 -7.07 7.52 -1.03
C PHE A 67 -6.08 7.70 0.11
N THR A 68 -4.91 7.09 -0.04
CA THR A 68 -3.74 7.43 0.76
C THR A 68 -2.79 8.20 -0.15
N VAL A 69 -2.34 9.35 0.32
CA VAL A 69 -1.43 10.20 -0.45
C VAL A 69 -0.03 9.98 0.07
N LEU A 70 0.84 9.51 -0.79
CA LEU A 70 2.23 9.21 -0.44
C LEU A 70 3.16 10.28 -0.96
N THR A 71 4.30 10.45 -0.31
CA THR A 71 5.29 11.45 -0.77
C THR A 71 6.10 10.96 -1.96
N GLU A 72 6.10 9.65 -2.23
CA GLU A 72 6.82 9.08 -3.35
C GLU A 72 6.02 7.94 -3.94
N ASN A 73 6.33 7.59 -5.18
CA ASN A 73 5.62 6.54 -5.89
C ASN A 73 6.24 5.17 -5.55
N PRO A 74 5.48 4.28 -4.91
CA PRO A 74 6.02 2.98 -4.52
C PRO A 74 6.38 2.09 -5.72
N LEU A 75 5.89 2.45 -6.91
CA LEU A 75 6.19 1.67 -8.11
C LEU A 75 7.52 2.07 -8.74
N THR A 76 8.06 3.23 -8.39
CA THR A 76 9.26 3.76 -9.04
C THR A 76 10.46 3.91 -8.10
N VAL A 77 10.25 3.88 -6.79
CA VAL A 77 11.37 3.90 -5.85
C VAL A 77 12.08 2.54 -5.89
N SER A 78 13.31 2.52 -5.38
CA SER A 78 13.98 1.22 -5.23
C SER A 78 13.20 0.36 -4.24
N PRO A 79 13.22 -0.96 -4.41
CA PRO A 79 12.44 -1.84 -3.51
C PRO A 79 12.76 -1.63 -2.03
N GLN A 80 14.02 -1.35 -1.71
CA GLN A 80 14.42 -1.14 -0.33
C GLN A 80 13.84 0.15 0.26
N SER A 81 13.38 1.07 -0.58
CA SER A 81 12.86 2.35 -0.14
C SER A 81 11.35 2.37 0.07
N ILE A 82 10.66 1.31 -0.32
CA ILE A 82 9.19 1.30 -0.24
C ILE A 82 8.73 1.55 1.19
N GLU A 83 9.34 0.88 2.13
CA GLU A 83 8.93 0.95 3.53
C GLU A 83 9.19 2.33 4.14
N SER A 84 10.09 3.10 3.54
CA SER A 84 10.46 4.43 4.05
C SER A 84 9.62 5.56 3.45
N ILE A 85 8.72 5.25 2.53
CA ILE A 85 7.86 6.27 1.94
C ILE A 85 6.97 6.85 3.03
N GLU A 86 6.88 8.18 3.06
CA GLU A 86 6.06 8.86 4.05
C GLU A 86 4.64 9.03 3.53
N ILE A 87 3.70 9.00 4.47
CA ILE A 87 2.30 9.22 4.16
C ILE A 87 2.00 10.70 4.42
N TRP A 88 1.67 11.42 3.35
CA TRP A 88 1.33 12.84 3.48
C TRP A 88 -0.02 13.01 4.15
N GLY A 89 -0.96 12.12 3.86
CA GLY A 89 -2.30 12.21 4.42
C GLY A 89 -3.21 11.21 3.76
N THR A 90 -4.48 11.33 4.06
CA THR A 90 -5.52 10.49 3.46
C THR A 90 -6.63 11.36 2.92
N VAL A 91 -7.41 10.78 2.01
CA VAL A 91 -8.65 11.39 1.53
C VAL A 91 -9.75 10.39 1.86
N HIS A 92 -10.75 10.83 2.61
CA HIS A 92 -11.87 9.97 3.01
C HIS A 92 -13.16 10.57 2.46
N GLU A 93 -13.76 9.85 1.52
CA GLU A 93 -14.99 10.28 0.85
C GLU A 93 -14.86 11.72 0.34
N GLY A 94 -13.70 12.01 -0.26
CA GLY A 94 -13.40 13.29 -0.86
C GLY A 94 -12.86 14.34 0.10
N ARG A 95 -12.75 14.02 1.39
CA ARG A 95 -12.25 14.97 2.38
C ARG A 95 -10.78 14.73 2.63
N VAL A 96 -9.98 15.77 2.44
CA VAL A 96 -8.54 15.69 2.59
C VAL A 96 -8.14 15.83 4.05
N LEU A 97 -7.35 14.89 4.54
CA LEU A 97 -6.91 14.82 5.93
C LEU A 97 -5.39 14.68 5.97
N PRO A 98 -4.67 15.82 5.96
CA PRO A 98 -3.21 15.74 6.03
C PRO A 98 -2.77 15.22 7.39
N ILE A 99 -1.62 14.53 7.39
CA ILE A 99 -1.00 14.10 8.64
C ILE A 99 -0.15 15.25 9.15
N PRO A 100 -0.33 15.62 10.43
CA PRO A 100 0.44 16.73 11.01
C PRO A 100 1.94 16.47 11.03
#